data_45629caf1611b27fad93b06936674f7b
#
_entry.id   45629caf1611b27fad93b06936674f7b
#
_cell.length_a   1.000
_cell.length_b   1.000
_cell.length_c   1.000
_cell.angle_alpha   90.00
_cell.angle_beta   90.00
_cell.angle_gamma   90.00
#
_symmetry.space_group_name_H-M   'P 1'
#
loop_
_entity.id
_entity.type
_entity.pdbx_description
1 polymer ?
#
loop_
_entity_poly.entity_id
_entity_poly.type
_entity_poly.pdbx_seq_one_letter_code
_entity_poly.pdbx_strand_id
1 'polypeptide(L)'
;MTPHPTRAPQATPAQILRDYWIKDHAALRLLVPNFYKVDADLYRANHPGHRRLRIARDRGIRSVLSLRGDEPTAPTLVEKRACAALGLELRFVRLWTTRLVEGEVLLELLDQLRTMPKPMLVHCKSGADRTGLAVTLYLHVLKGVPLVQARRALHWQYAHLPWSRAGIVHRMLDAYAEAHETTGIGFEDWVRTAYDPVTLTEGAP
;
A
#
# COMPACT_ATOMS: atom_id res chain seq x y z
N MET A 1 -5.67 -38.14 24.81
CA MET A 1 -4.94 -38.01 23.55
C MET A 1 -5.65 -36.93 22.72
N THR A 2 -5.14 -35.72 22.71
CA THR A 2 -5.64 -34.61 21.88
C THR A 2 -5.02 -34.74 20.49
N PRO A 3 -5.82 -34.70 19.39
CA PRO A 3 -5.26 -34.77 18.05
C PRO A 3 -4.44 -33.52 17.74
N HIS A 4 -3.21 -33.71 17.29
CA HIS A 4 -2.35 -32.65 16.75
C HIS A 4 -3.04 -31.99 15.55
N PRO A 5 -3.03 -30.65 15.45
CA PRO A 5 -3.55 -29.98 14.28
C PRO A 5 -2.70 -30.37 13.05
N THR A 6 -3.33 -30.99 12.07
CA THR A 6 -2.74 -31.32 10.77
C THR A 6 -2.28 -30.04 10.09
N ARG A 7 -0.97 -29.88 9.94
CA ARG A 7 -0.32 -28.77 9.24
C ARG A 7 -0.85 -28.78 7.78
N ALA A 8 -1.52 -27.70 7.37
CA ALA A 8 -1.99 -27.55 6.00
C ALA A 8 -0.85 -27.79 5.00
N PRO A 9 -1.08 -28.51 3.89
CA PRO A 9 -0.04 -28.86 2.93
C PRO A 9 0.61 -27.59 2.39
N GLN A 10 1.93 -27.49 2.53
CA GLN A 10 2.70 -26.36 1.99
C GLN A 10 2.68 -26.44 0.45
N ALA A 11 2.26 -25.36 -0.20
CA ALA A 11 2.24 -25.29 -1.66
C ALA A 11 3.63 -25.56 -2.25
N THR A 12 3.71 -26.39 -3.29
CA THR A 12 4.97 -26.68 -3.97
C THR A 12 5.50 -25.44 -4.72
N PRO A 13 6.82 -25.35 -5.00
CA PRO A 13 7.38 -24.26 -5.78
C PRO A 13 6.68 -24.03 -7.13
N ALA A 14 6.27 -25.11 -7.80
CA ALA A 14 5.52 -25.03 -9.06
C ALA A 14 4.11 -24.45 -8.88
N GLN A 15 3.42 -24.82 -7.80
CA GLN A 15 2.10 -24.25 -7.48
C GLN A 15 2.21 -22.77 -7.13
N ILE A 16 3.24 -22.39 -6.35
CA ILE A 16 3.54 -20.97 -6.02
C ILE A 16 3.77 -20.18 -7.29
N LEU A 17 4.57 -20.69 -8.21
CA LEU A 17 4.89 -20.00 -9.46
C LEU A 17 3.66 -19.87 -10.38
N ARG A 18 2.88 -20.95 -10.52
CA ARG A 18 1.62 -20.93 -11.29
C ARG A 18 0.63 -19.92 -10.73
N ASP A 19 0.40 -19.91 -9.42
CA ASP A 19 -0.53 -18.99 -8.78
C ASP A 19 -0.06 -17.53 -8.87
N TYR A 20 1.23 -17.30 -8.81
CA TYR A 20 1.83 -15.98 -9.06
C TYR A 20 1.54 -15.47 -10.48
N TRP A 21 1.76 -16.30 -11.51
CA TRP A 21 1.57 -15.88 -12.90
C TRP A 21 0.10 -15.81 -13.33
N ILE A 22 -0.74 -16.76 -12.91
CA ILE A 22 -2.13 -16.88 -13.38
C ILE A 22 -3.08 -16.11 -12.45
N LYS A 23 -3.15 -16.45 -11.17
CA LYS A 23 -4.13 -15.88 -10.24
C LYS A 23 -3.84 -14.43 -9.86
N ASP A 24 -2.57 -14.04 -9.79
CA ASP A 24 -2.17 -12.68 -9.45
C ASP A 24 -1.99 -11.77 -10.68
N HIS A 25 -2.28 -12.27 -11.89
CA HIS A 25 -2.15 -11.52 -13.17
C HIS A 25 -0.77 -10.85 -13.35
N ALA A 26 0.31 -11.53 -12.96
CA ALA A 26 1.65 -10.97 -12.99
C ALA A 26 2.07 -10.53 -14.40
N ALA A 27 1.61 -11.23 -15.45
CA ALA A 27 1.89 -10.89 -16.84
C ALA A 27 1.34 -9.50 -17.24
N LEU A 28 0.10 -9.16 -16.83
CA LEU A 28 -0.49 -7.84 -17.12
C LEU A 28 0.27 -6.69 -16.46
N ARG A 29 0.87 -6.92 -15.29
CA ARG A 29 1.67 -5.90 -14.58
C ARG A 29 3.01 -5.59 -15.25
N LEU A 30 3.48 -6.46 -16.16
CA LEU A 30 4.67 -6.18 -16.96
C LEU A 30 4.41 -5.11 -18.01
N LEU A 31 3.18 -5.02 -18.52
CA LEU A 31 2.78 -4.06 -19.56
C LEU A 31 2.58 -2.63 -19.01
N VAL A 32 2.15 -2.51 -17.74
CA VAL A 32 1.95 -1.20 -17.10
C VAL A 32 2.77 -1.16 -15.80
N PRO A 33 3.99 -0.67 -15.84
CA PRO A 33 4.92 -0.74 -14.71
C PRO A 33 4.50 0.08 -13.50
N ASN A 34 3.67 1.09 -13.66
CA ASN A 34 3.21 2.02 -12.62
C ASN A 34 4.32 2.41 -11.61
N PHE A 35 5.58 2.50 -12.10
CA PHE A 35 6.75 2.79 -11.30
C PHE A 35 7.15 4.25 -11.50
N TYR A 36 6.97 5.05 -10.45
CA TYR A 36 7.22 6.49 -10.49
C TYR A 36 8.00 6.95 -9.26
N LYS A 37 8.85 7.94 -9.45
CA LYS A 37 9.48 8.70 -8.37
C LYS A 37 8.47 9.73 -7.87
N VAL A 38 8.19 9.73 -6.56
CA VAL A 38 7.34 10.74 -5.89
C VAL A 38 8.21 11.94 -5.51
N ASP A 39 9.29 11.68 -4.78
CA ASP A 39 10.31 12.67 -4.41
C ASP A 39 11.69 11.99 -4.20
N ALA A 40 12.60 12.63 -3.48
CA ALA A 40 13.92 12.06 -3.21
C ALA A 40 13.85 10.80 -2.33
N ASP A 41 12.85 10.71 -1.45
CA ASP A 41 12.73 9.69 -0.41
C ASP A 41 11.77 8.56 -0.76
N LEU A 42 10.81 8.79 -1.70
CA LEU A 42 9.73 7.87 -1.97
C LEU A 42 9.57 7.56 -3.47
N TYR A 43 9.43 6.28 -3.76
CA TYR A 43 8.98 5.74 -5.04
C TYR A 43 7.67 4.98 -4.85
N ARG A 44 6.85 4.95 -5.89
CA ARG A 44 5.62 4.15 -5.94
C ARG A 44 5.66 3.13 -7.07
N ALA A 45 5.03 1.97 -6.90
CA ALA A 45 4.92 0.96 -7.94
C ALA A 45 3.66 0.09 -7.83
N ASN A 46 3.39 -0.68 -8.89
CA ASN A 46 2.63 -1.93 -8.76
C ASN A 46 3.53 -3.00 -8.11
N HIS A 47 2.97 -4.17 -7.77
CA HIS A 47 3.74 -5.25 -7.12
C HIS A 47 5.00 -5.59 -7.93
N PRO A 48 6.21 -5.36 -7.39
CA PRO A 48 7.46 -5.54 -8.11
C PRO A 48 7.88 -7.02 -8.13
N GLY A 49 8.24 -7.55 -9.29
CA GLY A 49 8.96 -8.82 -9.38
C GLY A 49 10.46 -8.63 -9.10
N HIS A 50 11.21 -9.74 -8.95
CA HIS A 50 12.64 -9.75 -8.63
C HIS A 50 13.47 -8.80 -9.52
N ARG A 51 13.23 -8.79 -10.84
CA ARG A 51 13.95 -7.89 -11.77
C ARG A 51 13.76 -6.41 -11.43
N ARG A 52 12.52 -6.02 -11.08
CA ARG A 52 12.21 -4.62 -10.70
C ARG A 52 12.77 -4.25 -9.34
N LEU A 53 12.76 -5.17 -8.37
CA LEU A 53 13.41 -4.95 -7.08
C LEU A 53 14.91 -4.75 -7.25
N ARG A 54 15.57 -5.51 -8.14
CA ARG A 54 16.99 -5.30 -8.47
C ARG A 54 17.21 -3.90 -9.07
N ILE A 55 16.41 -3.49 -10.04
CA ILE A 55 16.50 -2.14 -10.63
C ILE A 55 16.23 -1.07 -9.56
N ALA A 56 15.30 -1.30 -8.65
CA ALA A 56 15.02 -0.38 -7.55
C ALA A 56 16.23 -0.24 -6.62
N ARG A 57 16.85 -1.37 -6.21
CA ARG A 57 18.09 -1.37 -5.42
C ARG A 57 19.22 -0.62 -6.13
N ASP A 58 19.41 -0.87 -7.42
CA ASP A 58 20.46 -0.24 -8.23
C ASP A 58 20.25 1.28 -8.39
N ARG A 59 19.01 1.76 -8.19
CA ARG A 59 18.65 3.18 -8.07
C ARG A 59 18.79 3.74 -6.64
N GLY A 60 19.34 2.97 -5.73
CA GLY A 60 19.60 3.39 -4.36
C GLY A 60 18.42 3.15 -3.39
N ILE A 61 17.32 2.53 -3.82
CA ILE A 61 16.20 2.18 -2.91
C ILE A 61 16.70 1.19 -1.87
N ARG A 62 16.39 1.44 -0.60
CA ARG A 62 16.88 0.71 0.57
C ARG A 62 15.82 -0.14 1.23
N SER A 63 14.54 0.25 1.08
CA SER A 63 13.44 -0.46 1.70
C SER A 63 12.20 -0.54 0.81
N VAL A 64 11.33 -1.50 1.10
CA VAL A 64 10.07 -1.77 0.40
C VAL A 64 8.94 -1.88 1.42
N LEU A 65 7.89 -1.11 1.22
CA LEU A 65 6.65 -1.19 1.99
C LEU A 65 5.54 -1.81 1.14
N SER A 66 5.14 -3.02 1.49
CA SER A 66 4.05 -3.74 0.82
C SER A 66 2.73 -3.47 1.53
N LEU A 67 1.77 -2.85 0.80
CA LEU A 67 0.42 -2.56 1.32
C LEU A 67 -0.55 -3.75 1.15
N ARG A 68 -0.02 -4.95 0.97
CA ARG A 68 -0.79 -6.18 0.74
C ARG A 68 -0.97 -7.04 2.00
N GLY A 69 -0.30 -6.68 3.09
CA GLY A 69 -0.19 -7.52 4.28
C GLY A 69 0.81 -8.66 4.12
N ASP A 70 1.05 -9.38 5.22
CA ASP A 70 2.10 -10.41 5.35
C ASP A 70 1.57 -11.85 5.23
N GLU A 71 0.37 -12.07 4.66
CA GLU A 71 -0.11 -13.44 4.48
C GLU A 71 0.82 -14.25 3.56
N PRO A 72 0.98 -15.55 3.81
CA PRO A 72 1.88 -16.43 3.08
C PRO A 72 1.34 -16.81 1.69
N THR A 73 1.00 -15.80 0.90
CA THR A 73 0.60 -15.98 -0.50
C THR A 73 1.83 -16.13 -1.39
N ALA A 74 1.65 -16.73 -2.57
CA ALA A 74 2.74 -16.89 -3.53
C ALA A 74 3.47 -15.57 -3.85
N PRO A 75 2.78 -14.45 -4.14
CA PRO A 75 3.45 -13.16 -4.34
C PRO A 75 4.26 -12.68 -3.14
N THR A 76 3.71 -12.81 -1.92
CA THR A 76 4.40 -12.40 -0.68
C THR A 76 5.67 -13.21 -0.44
N LEU A 77 5.62 -14.53 -0.65
CA LEU A 77 6.77 -15.41 -0.47
C LEU A 77 7.88 -15.12 -1.49
N VAL A 78 7.51 -14.86 -2.75
CA VAL A 78 8.47 -14.48 -3.80
C VAL A 78 9.11 -13.12 -3.48
N GLU A 79 8.32 -12.16 -3.01
CA GLU A 79 8.78 -10.83 -2.63
C GLU A 79 9.75 -10.87 -1.45
N LYS A 80 9.42 -11.61 -0.37
CA LYS A 80 10.29 -11.82 0.79
C LYS A 80 11.66 -12.39 0.39
N ARG A 81 11.66 -13.42 -0.45
CA ARG A 81 12.91 -14.03 -0.96
C ARG A 81 13.72 -13.06 -1.80
N ALA A 82 13.05 -12.29 -2.67
CA ALA A 82 13.71 -11.33 -3.53
C ALA A 82 14.33 -10.17 -2.74
N CYS A 83 13.59 -9.60 -1.78
CA CYS A 83 14.10 -8.52 -0.92
C CYS A 83 15.28 -9.00 -0.07
N ALA A 84 15.18 -10.19 0.56
CA ALA A 84 16.28 -10.77 1.33
C ALA A 84 17.54 -10.97 0.48
N ALA A 85 17.42 -11.53 -0.73
CA ALA A 85 18.55 -11.75 -1.65
C ALA A 85 19.18 -10.43 -2.15
N LEU A 86 18.43 -9.33 -2.13
CA LEU A 86 18.89 -8.01 -2.59
C LEU A 86 19.33 -7.09 -1.44
N GLY A 87 19.21 -7.51 -0.18
CA GLY A 87 19.51 -6.69 1.00
C GLY A 87 18.54 -5.51 1.18
N LEU A 88 17.29 -5.64 0.70
CA LEU A 88 16.24 -4.65 0.87
C LEU A 88 15.46 -4.93 2.16
N GLU A 89 15.28 -3.93 3.02
CA GLU A 89 14.35 -4.05 4.15
C GLU A 89 12.93 -4.12 3.63
N LEU A 90 12.17 -5.14 4.05
CA LEU A 90 10.78 -5.33 3.62
C LEU A 90 9.87 -5.29 4.85
N ARG A 91 8.87 -4.40 4.82
CA ARG A 91 7.79 -4.35 5.81
C ARG A 91 6.43 -4.38 5.14
N PHE A 92 5.42 -4.67 5.96
CA PHE A 92 4.06 -4.87 5.50
C PHE A 92 3.08 -4.03 6.33
N VAL A 93 2.13 -3.40 5.64
CA VAL A 93 0.91 -2.85 6.23
C VAL A 93 -0.27 -3.35 5.40
N ARG A 94 -1.33 -3.83 6.04
CA ARG A 94 -2.49 -4.33 5.31
C ARG A 94 -3.51 -3.24 5.08
N LEU A 95 -3.61 -2.75 3.85
CA LEU A 95 -4.73 -1.93 3.40
C LEU A 95 -5.68 -2.75 2.51
N TRP A 96 -6.95 -2.37 2.52
CA TRP A 96 -7.98 -2.92 1.64
C TRP A 96 -8.31 -1.96 0.51
N THR A 97 -8.86 -2.50 -0.61
CA THR A 97 -9.24 -1.68 -1.77
C THR A 97 -10.69 -1.22 -1.67
N THR A 98 -11.54 -1.99 -0.99
CA THR A 98 -13.00 -1.84 -1.01
C THR A 98 -13.61 -1.51 0.35
N ARG A 99 -12.79 -1.32 1.36
CA ARG A 99 -13.19 -0.90 2.71
C ARG A 99 -12.08 -0.08 3.35
N LEU A 100 -12.46 0.77 4.27
CA LEU A 100 -11.53 1.50 5.12
C LEU A 100 -10.92 0.55 6.17
N VAL A 101 -9.76 0.91 6.69
CA VAL A 101 -9.07 0.17 7.75
C VAL A 101 -9.26 0.90 9.06
N GLU A 102 -9.02 0.20 10.18
CA GLU A 102 -9.01 0.81 11.51
C GLU A 102 -7.96 1.92 11.63
N GLY A 103 -8.19 2.86 12.54
CA GLY A 103 -7.32 4.02 12.73
C GLY A 103 -5.88 3.65 13.02
N GLU A 104 -5.67 2.60 13.82
CA GLU A 104 -4.36 2.08 14.18
C GLU A 104 -3.54 1.66 12.96
N VAL A 105 -4.19 1.10 11.93
CA VAL A 105 -3.52 0.71 10.67
C VAL A 105 -3.09 1.94 9.87
N LEU A 106 -3.85 3.03 9.90
CA LEU A 106 -3.45 4.29 9.27
C LEU A 106 -2.27 4.93 10.00
N LEU A 107 -2.27 4.89 11.33
CA LEU A 107 -1.15 5.36 12.15
C LEU A 107 0.11 4.50 11.95
N GLU A 108 -0.05 3.17 11.88
CA GLU A 108 1.04 2.24 11.53
C GLU A 108 1.61 2.58 10.14
N LEU A 109 0.76 2.82 9.14
CA LEU A 109 1.20 3.22 7.80
C LEU A 109 2.06 4.48 7.85
N LEU A 110 1.63 5.51 8.58
CA LEU A 110 2.38 6.75 8.74
C LEU A 110 3.71 6.53 9.45
N ASP A 111 3.74 5.70 10.49
CA ASP A 111 4.97 5.35 11.19
C ASP A 111 5.95 4.63 10.26
N GLN A 112 5.51 3.64 9.48
CA GLN A 112 6.35 2.97 8.50
C GLN A 112 6.88 3.94 7.43
N LEU A 113 6.01 4.82 6.91
CA LEU A 113 6.41 5.85 5.94
C LEU A 113 7.42 6.85 6.52
N ARG A 114 7.41 7.09 7.83
CA ARG A 114 8.33 7.98 8.55
C ARG A 114 9.66 7.32 8.86
N THR A 115 9.64 6.08 9.36
CA THR A 115 10.79 5.43 10.00
C THR A 115 11.60 4.51 9.11
N MET A 116 11.01 3.94 8.04
CA MET A 116 11.74 3.03 7.16
C MET A 116 12.91 3.72 6.43
N PRO A 117 14.01 3.00 6.14
CA PRO A 117 15.16 3.52 5.42
C PRO A 117 14.80 4.15 4.06
N LYS A 118 15.36 5.32 3.78
CA LYS A 118 15.14 6.07 2.53
C LYS A 118 16.32 5.92 1.55
N PRO A 119 16.09 6.02 0.25
CA PRO A 119 14.79 6.07 -0.44
C PRO A 119 14.04 4.74 -0.30
N MET A 120 12.71 4.82 -0.24
CA MET A 120 11.85 3.63 -0.13
C MET A 120 10.92 3.44 -1.32
N LEU A 121 10.46 2.22 -1.53
CA LEU A 121 9.44 1.87 -2.52
C LEU A 121 8.15 1.45 -1.80
N VAL A 122 7.05 2.15 -2.03
CA VAL A 122 5.72 1.74 -1.59
C VAL A 122 4.93 1.12 -2.74
N HIS A 123 4.26 0.00 -2.50
CA HIS A 123 3.45 -0.66 -3.52
C HIS A 123 2.25 -1.43 -2.96
N CYS A 124 1.30 -1.71 -3.87
CA CYS A 124 0.23 -2.67 -3.62
C CYS A 124 0.15 -3.69 -4.79
N LYS A 125 -1.03 -4.17 -5.18
CA LYS A 125 -1.16 -5.06 -6.34
C LYS A 125 -0.98 -4.29 -7.66
N SER A 126 -1.80 -3.26 -7.89
CA SER A 126 -1.82 -2.44 -9.13
C SER A 126 -0.96 -1.17 -9.04
N GLY A 127 -0.62 -0.71 -7.83
CA GLY A 127 0.03 0.58 -7.64
C GLY A 127 -0.93 1.78 -7.72
N ALA A 128 -2.25 1.52 -7.77
CA ALA A 128 -3.29 2.53 -7.91
C ALA A 128 -3.81 3.01 -6.53
N ASP A 129 -4.81 2.34 -5.99
CA ASP A 129 -5.65 2.82 -4.88
C ASP A 129 -4.91 2.89 -3.54
N ARG A 130 -4.49 1.74 -3.00
CA ARG A 130 -3.78 1.65 -1.71
C ARG A 130 -2.46 2.40 -1.75
N THR A 131 -1.74 2.29 -2.87
CA THR A 131 -0.50 3.04 -3.09
C THR A 131 -0.77 4.53 -3.24
N GLY A 132 -1.84 4.90 -3.93
CA GLY A 132 -2.29 6.28 -4.05
C GLY A 132 -2.61 6.90 -2.68
N LEU A 133 -3.36 6.18 -1.83
CA LEU A 133 -3.64 6.61 -0.46
C LEU A 133 -2.36 6.79 0.35
N ALA A 134 -1.46 5.81 0.35
CA ALA A 134 -0.20 5.91 1.09
C ALA A 134 0.65 7.10 0.64
N VAL A 135 0.73 7.36 -0.67
CA VAL A 135 1.44 8.53 -1.22
C VAL A 135 0.73 9.84 -0.86
N THR A 136 -0.61 9.88 -0.87
CA THR A 136 -1.39 11.05 -0.44
C THR A 136 -1.08 11.40 1.01
N LEU A 137 -1.13 10.41 1.91
CA LEU A 137 -0.83 10.60 3.32
C LEU A 137 0.63 10.98 3.56
N TYR A 138 1.57 10.36 2.85
CA TYR A 138 2.97 10.74 2.90
C TYR A 138 3.19 12.21 2.51
N LEU A 139 2.65 12.64 1.40
CA LEU A 139 2.81 14.01 0.92
C LEU A 139 2.13 15.00 1.86
N HIS A 140 0.91 14.72 2.31
CA HIS A 140 0.17 15.64 3.17
C HIS A 140 0.73 15.69 4.59
N VAL A 141 0.83 14.54 5.25
CA VAL A 141 1.15 14.48 6.69
C VAL A 141 2.65 14.63 6.96
N LEU A 142 3.50 14.02 6.13
CA LEU A 142 4.95 14.00 6.39
C LEU A 142 5.72 15.08 5.63
N LYS A 143 5.19 15.56 4.51
CA LYS A 143 5.85 16.59 3.68
C LYS A 143 5.12 17.96 3.71
N GLY A 144 3.98 18.07 4.38
CA GLY A 144 3.23 19.32 4.50
C GLY A 144 2.58 19.81 3.19
N VAL A 145 2.44 18.93 2.19
CA VAL A 145 1.78 19.29 0.92
C VAL A 145 0.29 19.49 1.18
N PRO A 146 -0.34 20.56 0.68
CA PRO A 146 -1.78 20.74 0.82
C PRO A 146 -2.57 19.51 0.33
N LEU A 147 -3.60 19.10 1.08
CA LEU A 147 -4.35 17.85 0.82
C LEU A 147 -4.87 17.79 -0.62
N VAL A 148 -5.38 18.91 -1.15
CA VAL A 148 -5.90 19.00 -2.53
C VAL A 148 -4.82 18.68 -3.58
N GLN A 149 -3.56 18.99 -3.30
CA GLN A 149 -2.44 18.64 -4.18
C GLN A 149 -1.98 17.21 -3.95
N ALA A 150 -1.89 16.77 -2.70
CA ALA A 150 -1.48 15.42 -2.33
C ALA A 150 -2.43 14.36 -2.92
N ARG A 151 -3.75 14.64 -2.99
CA ARG A 151 -4.77 13.78 -3.60
C ARG A 151 -4.53 13.48 -5.08
N ARG A 152 -3.67 14.22 -5.77
CA ARG A 152 -3.27 13.90 -7.15
C ARG A 152 -2.54 12.56 -7.26
N ALA A 153 -2.09 11.99 -6.15
CA ALA A 153 -1.58 10.62 -6.10
C ALA A 153 -2.67 9.56 -6.36
N LEU A 154 -3.97 9.92 -6.21
CA LEU A 154 -5.16 9.16 -6.56
C LEU A 154 -5.71 9.67 -7.90
N HIS A 155 -5.03 9.35 -8.99
CA HIS A 155 -5.36 9.85 -10.33
C HIS A 155 -5.41 8.72 -11.35
N TRP A 156 -6.19 8.90 -12.42
CA TRP A 156 -6.36 7.90 -13.48
C TRP A 156 -5.04 7.49 -14.15
N GLN A 157 -4.03 8.37 -14.21
CA GLN A 157 -2.69 8.02 -14.73
C GLN A 157 -2.02 6.87 -13.98
N TYR A 158 -2.44 6.60 -12.75
CA TYR A 158 -2.01 5.48 -11.93
C TYR A 158 -3.04 4.34 -11.92
N ALA A 159 -4.04 4.39 -12.83
CA ALA A 159 -5.16 3.46 -12.91
C ALA A 159 -6.09 3.49 -11.68
N HIS A 160 -6.14 4.62 -10.94
CA HIS A 160 -7.16 4.85 -9.91
C HIS A 160 -8.44 5.34 -10.56
N LEU A 161 -9.57 4.68 -10.24
CA LEU A 161 -10.90 4.99 -10.75
C LEU A 161 -11.79 5.41 -9.58
N PRO A 162 -12.06 6.71 -9.38
CA PRO A 162 -12.78 7.20 -8.19
C PRO A 162 -14.23 6.70 -8.10
N TRP A 163 -14.86 6.33 -9.22
CA TRP A 163 -16.22 5.76 -9.29
C TRP A 163 -16.27 4.24 -9.01
N SER A 164 -15.13 3.59 -8.79
CA SER A 164 -15.06 2.19 -8.39
C SER A 164 -15.22 2.05 -6.87
N ARG A 165 -15.36 0.81 -6.38
CA ARG A 165 -15.35 0.54 -4.93
C ARG A 165 -14.09 1.07 -4.21
N ALA A 166 -13.01 1.28 -4.94
CA ALA A 166 -11.79 1.88 -4.41
C ALA A 166 -11.94 3.40 -4.13
N GLY A 167 -13.00 4.03 -4.62
CA GLY A 167 -13.33 5.43 -4.36
C GLY A 167 -13.63 5.73 -2.89
N ILE A 168 -13.86 4.70 -2.04
CA ILE A 168 -14.09 4.88 -0.61
C ILE A 168 -12.99 5.68 0.11
N VAL A 169 -11.75 5.66 -0.40
CA VAL A 169 -10.65 6.45 0.14
C VAL A 169 -10.90 7.96 0.02
N HIS A 170 -11.65 8.40 -0.99
CA HIS A 170 -11.98 9.82 -1.15
C HIS A 170 -12.92 10.28 -0.03
N ARG A 171 -13.89 9.46 0.37
CA ARG A 171 -14.81 9.78 1.47
C ARG A 171 -14.08 10.01 2.78
N MET A 172 -13.10 9.15 3.08
CA MET A 172 -12.24 9.32 4.25
C MET A 172 -11.46 10.65 4.17
N LEU A 173 -10.88 10.95 3.00
CA LEU A 173 -10.13 12.18 2.81
C LEU A 173 -11.03 13.43 2.79
N ASP A 174 -12.30 13.31 2.36
CA ASP A 174 -13.29 14.40 2.41
C ASP A 174 -13.73 14.66 3.85
N ALA A 175 -14.04 13.62 4.63
CA ALA A 175 -14.37 13.75 6.04
C ALA A 175 -13.22 14.38 6.85
N TYR A 176 -11.99 13.98 6.57
CA TYR A 176 -10.83 14.63 7.17
C TYR A 176 -10.70 16.10 6.75
N ALA A 177 -10.89 16.40 5.45
CA ALA A 177 -10.80 17.78 4.96
C ALA A 177 -11.79 18.69 5.66
N GLU A 178 -13.05 18.26 5.80
CA GLU A 178 -14.10 19.00 6.52
C GLU A 178 -13.74 19.24 7.99
N ALA A 179 -13.24 18.21 8.68
CA ALA A 179 -12.80 18.33 10.06
C ALA A 179 -11.62 19.28 10.19
N HIS A 180 -10.64 19.20 9.28
CA HIS A 180 -9.49 20.08 9.27
C HIS A 180 -9.85 21.55 8.99
N GLU A 181 -10.73 21.80 8.01
CA GLU A 181 -11.21 23.15 7.67
C GLU A 181 -11.97 23.80 8.83
N THR A 182 -12.74 22.99 9.57
CA THR A 182 -13.57 23.48 10.69
C THR A 182 -12.77 23.73 11.96
N THR A 183 -11.81 22.86 12.27
CA THR A 183 -11.15 22.82 13.59
C THR A 183 -9.64 23.01 13.55
N GLY A 184 -9.02 22.93 12.37
CA GLY A 184 -7.56 22.92 12.22
C GLY A 184 -6.90 21.60 12.64
N ILE A 185 -7.67 20.54 12.94
CA ILE A 185 -7.14 19.27 13.44
C ILE A 185 -6.17 18.62 12.45
N GLY A 186 -5.03 18.11 12.95
CA GLY A 186 -4.09 17.32 12.16
C GLY A 186 -4.63 15.91 11.84
N PHE A 187 -4.12 15.30 10.76
CA PHE A 187 -4.60 13.98 10.31
C PHE A 187 -4.45 12.89 11.39
N GLU A 188 -3.31 12.82 12.06
CA GLU A 188 -3.07 11.79 13.09
C GLU A 188 -3.99 11.96 14.30
N ASP A 189 -4.25 13.20 14.72
CA ASP A 189 -5.17 13.48 15.82
C ASP A 189 -6.62 13.23 15.42
N TRP A 190 -7.01 13.57 14.20
CA TRP A 190 -8.32 13.23 13.66
C TRP A 190 -8.53 11.71 13.62
N VAL A 191 -7.52 10.95 13.19
CA VAL A 191 -7.58 9.47 13.18
C VAL A 191 -7.78 8.92 14.59
N ARG A 192 -7.14 9.52 15.61
CA ARG A 192 -7.23 9.04 17.00
C ARG A 192 -8.56 9.40 17.67
N THR A 193 -9.21 10.49 17.25
CA THR A 193 -10.31 11.09 18.02
C THR A 193 -11.66 11.09 17.31
N ALA A 194 -11.68 11.09 15.98
CA ALA A 194 -12.91 11.32 15.22
C ALA A 194 -13.09 10.36 14.01
N TYR A 195 -12.06 9.64 13.61
CA TYR A 195 -12.17 8.71 12.47
C TYR A 195 -12.94 7.45 12.85
N ASP A 196 -14.01 7.17 12.12
CA ASP A 196 -14.80 5.94 12.23
C ASP A 196 -14.95 5.29 10.84
N PRO A 197 -14.21 4.19 10.57
CA PRO A 197 -14.27 3.50 9.29
C PRO A 197 -15.62 2.85 8.99
N VAL A 198 -16.39 2.49 10.02
CA VAL A 198 -17.70 1.84 9.86
C VAL A 198 -18.69 2.86 9.32
N THR A 199 -18.88 3.97 10.01
CA THR A 199 -19.79 5.06 9.60
C THR A 199 -19.45 5.57 8.19
N LEU A 200 -18.17 5.74 7.88
CA LEU A 200 -17.73 6.19 6.56
C LEU A 200 -17.94 5.13 5.47
N THR A 201 -18.02 3.84 5.82
CA THR A 201 -18.25 2.75 4.87
C THR A 201 -19.74 2.55 4.59
N GLU A 202 -20.62 2.59 5.61
CA GLU A 202 -22.05 2.30 5.50
C GLU A 202 -22.82 3.29 4.61
N GLY A 203 -22.34 4.51 4.47
CA GLY A 203 -22.90 5.48 3.54
C GLY A 203 -22.39 5.34 2.09
N ALA A 204 -21.71 4.23 1.72
CA ALA A 204 -21.24 4.00 0.32
C ALA A 204 -22.39 3.45 -0.54
N PRO A 205 -22.63 3.99 -1.75
CA PRO A 205 -23.62 3.47 -2.69
C PRO A 205 -23.26 2.09 -3.21
#